data_6063706d99575bfb85bc5af5266f3d37
#
_entry.id   6063706d99575bfb85bc5af5266f3d37
#
_cell.length_a   1.000
_cell.length_b   1.000
_cell.length_c   1.000
_cell.angle_alpha   90.00
_cell.angle_beta   90.00
_cell.angle_gamma   90.00
#
_symmetry.space_group_name_H-M   'P 1'
#
loop_
_entity.id
_entity.type
_entity.pdbx_description
1 polymer ?
#
loop_
_entity_poly.entity_id
_entity_poly.type
_entity_poly.pdbx_seq_one_letter_code
_entity_poly.pdbx_strand_id
1 'polypeptide(L)'
;FTTNRRVDEVLRAIGMKTCEYAEELCTDALNETKMGNVNDKMSKLKGIVFGQWAICKGQNTVDYEDSPLEPGIKILYKPMGVIGCVMPSTNPVATIIGNAMMALKGRNSVIIAPHPMSVRLSVKMVKLLREALESVGAPADLIQCISEEYASREATNLMMSTCDACISTGGAGRVKAAYSSGKPAFGVGQGNVQEIVDLGISDAELERQATLCVAHRAKDNGVPCAGAQTVHIHAQQLEQWKGYMQEHGAFLIDKDEDIAALRALVFPDGGTKLNRAVVGK
;
A
#
# COMPACT_ATOMS: atom_id res chain seq x y z
N PHE A 1 -22.56 4.32 -13.61
CA PHE A 1 -21.47 3.60 -14.31
C PHE A 1 -22.05 2.68 -15.40
N THR A 2 -22.53 3.28 -16.49
CA THR A 2 -23.20 2.57 -17.60
C THR A 2 -22.25 2.29 -18.77
N THR A 3 -21.05 2.89 -18.80
CA THR A 3 -20.04 2.68 -19.84
C THR A 3 -18.64 2.63 -19.25
N ASN A 4 -17.73 1.91 -19.89
CA ASN A 4 -16.31 1.85 -19.51
C ASN A 4 -15.68 3.25 -19.50
N ARG A 5 -16.01 4.10 -20.47
CA ARG A 5 -15.55 5.49 -20.53
C ARG A 5 -15.95 6.28 -19.27
N ARG A 6 -17.19 6.11 -18.79
CA ARG A 6 -17.68 6.79 -17.59
C ARG A 6 -16.95 6.34 -16.33
N VAL A 7 -16.64 5.04 -16.23
CA VAL A 7 -15.82 4.50 -15.15
C VAL A 7 -14.43 5.13 -15.19
N ASP A 8 -13.78 5.18 -16.34
CA ASP A 8 -12.44 5.77 -16.50
C ASP A 8 -12.42 7.29 -16.18
N GLU A 9 -13.46 8.06 -16.56
CA GLU A 9 -13.60 9.47 -16.18
C GLU A 9 -13.57 9.66 -14.65
N VAL A 10 -14.27 8.81 -13.92
CA VAL A 10 -14.31 8.84 -12.45
C VAL A 10 -12.94 8.50 -11.85
N LEU A 11 -12.28 7.43 -12.32
CA LEU A 11 -10.94 7.08 -11.86
C LEU A 11 -9.95 8.22 -12.10
N ARG A 12 -10.02 8.84 -13.28
CA ARG A 12 -9.17 9.98 -13.62
C ARG A 12 -9.40 11.16 -12.67
N ALA A 13 -10.66 11.48 -12.36
CA ALA A 13 -10.99 12.59 -11.47
C ALA A 13 -10.39 12.41 -10.07
N ILE A 14 -10.59 11.24 -9.44
CA ILE A 14 -10.03 10.96 -8.11
C ILE A 14 -8.51 10.90 -8.12
N GLY A 15 -7.90 10.34 -9.17
CA GLY A 15 -6.45 10.30 -9.32
C GLY A 15 -5.83 11.69 -9.47
N MET A 16 -6.40 12.55 -10.32
CA MET A 16 -5.94 13.93 -10.50
C MET A 16 -6.08 14.75 -9.22
N LYS A 17 -7.23 14.65 -8.53
CA LYS A 17 -7.44 15.31 -7.23
C LYS A 17 -6.42 14.88 -6.20
N THR A 18 -6.09 13.59 -6.15
CA THR A 18 -5.05 13.07 -5.27
C THR A 18 -3.67 13.65 -5.59
N CYS A 19 -3.32 13.76 -6.87
CA CYS A 19 -2.04 14.35 -7.29
C CYS A 19 -1.96 15.86 -7.00
N GLU A 20 -3.05 16.59 -7.14
CA GLU A 20 -3.17 18.01 -6.82
C GLU A 20 -2.84 18.28 -5.33
N TYR A 21 -3.35 17.46 -4.44
CA TYR A 21 -3.16 17.58 -2.98
C TYR A 21 -2.05 16.67 -2.43
N ALA A 22 -1.16 16.13 -3.28
CA ALA A 22 -0.18 15.13 -2.88
C ALA A 22 0.76 15.61 -1.77
N GLU A 23 1.26 16.84 -1.84
CA GLU A 23 2.17 17.39 -0.84
C GLU A 23 1.49 17.55 0.51
N GLU A 24 0.28 18.13 0.53
CA GLU A 24 -0.51 18.33 1.74
C GLU A 24 -0.85 17.00 2.39
N LEU A 25 -1.37 16.03 1.63
CA LEU A 25 -1.72 14.70 2.13
C LEU A 25 -0.50 13.93 2.66
N CYS A 26 0.66 14.05 2.01
CA CYS A 26 1.88 13.38 2.45
C CYS A 26 2.48 14.06 3.69
N THR A 27 2.36 15.38 3.81
CA THR A 27 2.74 16.13 5.01
C THR A 27 1.86 15.74 6.20
N ASP A 28 0.55 15.67 6.01
CA ASP A 28 -0.39 15.20 7.03
C ASP A 28 -0.10 13.75 7.44
N ALA A 29 0.24 12.88 6.47
CA ALA A 29 0.62 11.49 6.76
C ALA A 29 1.86 11.42 7.65
N LEU A 30 2.90 12.22 7.37
CA LEU A 30 4.09 12.31 8.21
C LEU A 30 3.74 12.84 9.60
N ASN A 31 2.91 13.88 9.67
CA ASN A 31 2.54 14.53 10.93
C ASN A 31 1.73 13.60 11.85
N GLU A 32 0.83 12.79 11.31
CA GLU A 32 0.04 11.84 12.12
C GLU A 32 0.81 10.56 12.43
N THR A 33 1.47 9.95 11.45
CA THR A 33 2.13 8.64 11.63
C THR A 33 3.53 8.74 12.22
N LYS A 34 4.20 9.89 12.07
CA LYS A 34 5.60 10.13 12.44
C LYS A 34 6.60 9.20 11.73
N MET A 35 6.23 8.63 10.59
CA MET A 35 7.04 7.67 9.84
C MET A 35 7.38 8.16 8.44
N GLY A 36 8.62 7.92 7.99
CA GLY A 36 9.12 8.21 6.65
C GLY A 36 9.40 9.68 6.39
N ASN A 37 9.34 10.08 5.12
CA ASN A 37 9.56 11.45 4.67
C ASN A 37 8.58 11.87 3.57
N VAL A 38 8.34 13.19 3.44
CA VAL A 38 7.32 13.73 2.52
C VAL A 38 7.66 13.45 1.05
N ASN A 39 8.92 13.62 0.65
CA ASN A 39 9.33 13.48 -0.76
C ASN A 39 9.09 12.05 -1.28
N ASP A 40 9.51 11.06 -0.51
CA ASP A 40 9.30 9.66 -0.87
C ASP A 40 7.84 9.26 -0.83
N LYS A 41 7.07 9.79 0.14
CA LYS A 41 5.62 9.57 0.20
C LYS A 41 4.92 10.15 -1.03
N MET A 42 5.31 11.35 -1.48
CA MET A 42 4.77 11.98 -2.70
C MET A 42 5.12 11.17 -3.95
N SER A 43 6.40 10.77 -4.10
CA SER A 43 6.84 9.91 -5.21
C SER A 43 6.05 8.61 -5.26
N LYS A 44 5.91 7.94 -4.12
CA LYS A 44 5.13 6.71 -3.99
C LYS A 44 3.65 6.92 -4.32
N LEU A 45 3.03 7.98 -3.79
CA LEU A 45 1.62 8.31 -4.04
C LEU A 45 1.34 8.52 -5.51
N LYS A 46 2.16 9.36 -6.17
CA LYS A 46 2.05 9.59 -7.62
C LYS A 46 2.27 8.30 -8.41
N GLY A 47 3.26 7.51 -8.02
CA GLY A 47 3.53 6.21 -8.63
C GLY A 47 2.33 5.25 -8.55
N ILE A 48 1.64 5.19 -7.41
CA ILE A 48 0.42 4.40 -7.25
C ILE A 48 -0.71 4.93 -8.13
N VAL A 49 -0.96 6.24 -8.13
CA VAL A 49 -2.03 6.83 -8.97
C VAL A 49 -1.80 6.54 -10.45
N PHE A 50 -0.59 6.81 -10.96
CA PHE A 50 -0.27 6.56 -12.37
C PHE A 50 -0.23 5.07 -12.72
N GLY A 51 0.31 4.23 -11.83
CA GLY A 51 0.36 2.78 -12.02
C GLY A 51 -1.05 2.19 -12.05
N GLN A 52 -1.92 2.54 -11.12
CA GLN A 52 -3.32 2.08 -11.11
C GLN A 52 -4.09 2.60 -12.33
N TRP A 53 -3.87 3.86 -12.71
CA TRP A 53 -4.46 4.40 -13.93
C TRP A 53 -4.03 3.62 -15.17
N ALA A 54 -2.73 3.33 -15.31
CA ALA A 54 -2.21 2.57 -16.45
C ALA A 54 -2.80 1.16 -16.53
N ILE A 55 -2.99 0.50 -15.38
CA ILE A 55 -3.59 -0.84 -15.31
C ILE A 55 -5.10 -0.79 -15.60
N CYS A 56 -5.82 0.18 -15.02
CA CYS A 56 -7.28 0.21 -15.07
C CYS A 56 -7.84 0.81 -16.36
N LYS A 57 -7.13 1.80 -16.94
CA LYS A 57 -7.61 2.50 -18.15
C LYS A 57 -7.86 1.53 -19.30
N GLY A 58 -9.05 1.63 -19.88
CA GLY A 58 -9.43 0.83 -21.04
C GLY A 58 -9.80 -0.63 -20.72
N GLN A 59 -9.65 -1.08 -19.48
CA GLN A 59 -10.15 -2.41 -19.09
C GLN A 59 -11.68 -2.43 -19.20
N ASN A 60 -12.20 -3.53 -19.75
CA ASN A 60 -13.66 -3.72 -19.80
C ASN A 60 -14.17 -4.22 -18.44
N THR A 61 -15.14 -3.54 -17.89
CA THR A 61 -15.83 -3.94 -16.65
C THR A 61 -17.35 -3.75 -16.75
N VAL A 62 -17.86 -3.34 -17.91
CA VAL A 62 -19.27 -2.99 -18.13
C VAL A 62 -19.92 -3.92 -19.16
N ASP A 63 -19.23 -4.15 -20.28
CA ASP A 63 -19.78 -4.87 -21.42
C ASP A 63 -19.36 -6.34 -21.41
N TYR A 64 -20.05 -7.14 -22.22
CA TYR A 64 -19.63 -8.50 -22.51
C TYR A 64 -18.33 -8.48 -23.33
N GLU A 65 -17.42 -9.40 -23.04
CA GLU A 65 -16.25 -9.70 -23.85
C GLU A 65 -16.16 -11.18 -24.16
N ASP A 66 -15.54 -11.52 -25.28
CA ASP A 66 -15.30 -12.94 -25.60
C ASP A 66 -14.20 -13.52 -24.72
N SER A 67 -14.39 -14.75 -24.26
CA SER A 67 -13.38 -15.46 -23.48
C SER A 67 -12.11 -15.67 -24.31
N PRO A 68 -10.92 -15.28 -23.82
CA PRO A 68 -9.67 -15.55 -24.52
C PRO A 68 -9.27 -17.03 -24.50
N LEU A 69 -9.92 -17.84 -23.65
CA LEU A 69 -9.56 -19.24 -23.44
C LEU A 69 -10.52 -20.21 -24.17
N GLU A 70 -11.82 -19.86 -24.27
CA GLU A 70 -12.85 -20.76 -24.79
C GLU A 70 -13.75 -20.06 -25.81
N PRO A 71 -13.71 -20.48 -27.11
CA PRO A 71 -14.58 -19.93 -28.15
C PRO A 71 -16.07 -20.10 -27.82
N GLY A 72 -16.85 -19.06 -28.05
CA GLY A 72 -18.31 -19.07 -27.83
C GLY A 72 -18.75 -18.74 -26.39
N ILE A 73 -17.81 -18.59 -25.46
CA ILE A 73 -18.09 -18.12 -24.09
C ILE A 73 -17.92 -16.60 -24.02
N LYS A 74 -18.89 -15.94 -23.41
CA LYS A 74 -18.84 -14.49 -23.12
C LYS A 74 -18.70 -14.28 -21.62
N ILE A 75 -17.80 -13.36 -21.26
CA ILE A 75 -17.54 -12.95 -19.89
C ILE A 75 -18.23 -11.62 -19.62
N LEU A 76 -18.92 -11.56 -18.49
CA LEU A 76 -19.48 -10.30 -17.95
C LEU A 76 -18.99 -10.10 -16.52
N TYR A 77 -18.23 -9.04 -16.29
CA TYR A 77 -17.82 -8.65 -14.95
C TYR A 77 -18.94 -7.93 -14.22
N LYS A 78 -19.23 -8.39 -13.00
CA LYS A 78 -20.26 -7.77 -12.14
C LYS A 78 -19.62 -7.18 -10.88
N PRO A 79 -20.13 -6.05 -10.36
CA PRO A 79 -19.68 -5.54 -9.09
C PRO A 79 -20.01 -6.53 -7.96
N MET A 80 -19.15 -6.58 -6.96
CA MET A 80 -19.42 -7.32 -5.72
C MET A 80 -20.39 -6.55 -4.81
N GLY A 81 -20.35 -5.22 -4.85
CA GLY A 81 -21.17 -4.33 -4.03
C GLY A 81 -20.32 -3.34 -3.24
N VAL A 82 -20.39 -3.38 -1.92
CA VAL A 82 -19.66 -2.51 -1.00
C VAL A 82 -18.39 -3.20 -0.53
N ILE A 83 -17.25 -2.59 -0.76
CA ILE A 83 -15.94 -3.10 -0.35
C ILE A 83 -15.48 -2.38 0.92
N GLY A 84 -15.33 -3.12 2.01
CA GLY A 84 -14.75 -2.61 3.26
C GLY A 84 -13.22 -2.64 3.22
N CYS A 85 -12.56 -1.49 3.34
CA CYS A 85 -11.11 -1.37 3.23
C CYS A 85 -10.47 -0.96 4.56
N VAL A 86 -9.67 -1.84 5.16
CA VAL A 86 -8.92 -1.57 6.39
C VAL A 86 -7.53 -1.03 6.05
N MET A 87 -7.21 0.17 6.54
CA MET A 87 -6.00 0.90 6.19
C MET A 87 -4.81 0.57 7.10
N PRO A 88 -3.57 0.54 6.56
CA PRO A 88 -2.35 0.43 7.33
C PRO A 88 -1.89 1.81 7.86
N SER A 89 -1.01 1.82 8.87
CA SER A 89 -0.33 3.03 9.32
C SER A 89 0.82 3.46 8.41
N THR A 90 1.45 2.52 7.74
CA THR A 90 2.67 2.75 6.96
C THR A 90 2.43 3.52 5.66
N ASN A 91 1.29 3.29 4.99
CA ASN A 91 0.98 3.86 3.69
C ASN A 91 -0.50 4.27 3.56
N PRO A 92 -1.06 5.09 4.48
CA PRO A 92 -2.49 5.35 4.50
C PRO A 92 -2.98 5.99 3.19
N VAL A 93 -2.33 7.06 2.71
CA VAL A 93 -2.74 7.79 1.50
C VAL A 93 -2.70 6.91 0.25
N ALA A 94 -1.56 6.25 0.02
CA ALA A 94 -1.35 5.40 -1.15
C ALA A 94 -2.33 4.20 -1.18
N THR A 95 -2.64 3.64 -0.01
CA THR A 95 -3.59 2.52 0.10
C THR A 95 -5.03 2.95 -0.12
N ILE A 96 -5.43 4.13 0.38
CA ILE A 96 -6.78 4.66 0.15
C ILE A 96 -7.04 4.84 -1.34
N ILE A 97 -6.16 5.57 -2.05
CA ILE A 97 -6.37 5.82 -3.49
C ILE A 97 -6.27 4.53 -4.32
N GLY A 98 -5.31 3.66 -4.02
CA GLY A 98 -5.14 2.40 -4.74
C GLY A 98 -6.38 1.51 -4.62
N ASN A 99 -6.90 1.32 -3.41
CA ASN A 99 -8.10 0.53 -3.17
C ASN A 99 -9.34 1.19 -3.78
N ALA A 100 -9.48 2.52 -3.67
CA ALA A 100 -10.61 3.25 -4.26
C ALA A 100 -10.62 3.13 -5.79
N MET A 101 -9.48 3.29 -6.46
CA MET A 101 -9.39 3.15 -7.92
C MET A 101 -9.75 1.72 -8.37
N MET A 102 -9.24 0.69 -7.70
CA MET A 102 -9.55 -0.70 -8.05
C MET A 102 -11.03 -1.03 -7.80
N ALA A 103 -11.57 -0.64 -6.64
CA ALA A 103 -12.97 -0.89 -6.30
C ALA A 103 -13.92 -0.20 -7.29
N LEU A 104 -13.69 1.09 -7.58
CA LEU A 104 -14.49 1.86 -8.52
C LEU A 104 -14.35 1.35 -9.97
N LYS A 105 -13.16 0.86 -10.36
CA LYS A 105 -13.02 0.22 -11.67
C LYS A 105 -13.91 -1.01 -11.80
N GLY A 106 -14.02 -1.81 -10.75
CA GLY A 106 -14.97 -2.92 -10.65
C GLY A 106 -16.41 -2.48 -10.40
N ARG A 107 -16.72 -1.18 -10.46
CA ARG A 107 -18.05 -0.58 -10.20
C ARG A 107 -18.58 -0.86 -8.79
N ASN A 108 -17.70 -1.04 -7.83
CA ASN A 108 -18.03 -1.19 -6.41
C ASN A 108 -17.99 0.17 -5.72
N SER A 109 -18.68 0.29 -4.60
CA SER A 109 -18.44 1.36 -3.63
C SER A 109 -17.40 0.91 -2.58
N VAL A 110 -16.83 1.86 -1.84
CA VAL A 110 -15.80 1.56 -0.85
C VAL A 110 -16.03 2.31 0.45
N ILE A 111 -15.85 1.62 1.56
CA ILE A 111 -15.82 2.21 2.91
C ILE A 111 -14.43 2.04 3.49
N ILE A 112 -13.80 3.14 3.84
CA ILE A 112 -12.47 3.20 4.44
C ILE A 112 -12.59 3.10 5.96
N ALA A 113 -11.95 2.09 6.56
CA ALA A 113 -11.70 2.02 7.99
C ALA A 113 -10.27 2.50 8.27
N PRO A 114 -10.09 3.71 8.82
CA PRO A 114 -8.78 4.30 9.01
C PRO A 114 -7.97 3.57 10.09
N HIS A 115 -6.64 3.64 9.96
CA HIS A 115 -5.77 3.24 11.06
C HIS A 115 -5.81 4.31 12.17
N PRO A 116 -5.74 3.95 13.46
CA PRO A 116 -5.75 4.93 14.56
C PRO A 116 -4.70 6.05 14.47
N MET A 117 -3.57 5.78 13.81
CA MET A 117 -2.51 6.77 13.57
C MET A 117 -2.72 7.62 12.31
N SER A 118 -3.84 7.54 11.62
CA SER A 118 -4.09 8.28 10.38
C SER A 118 -5.58 8.57 10.16
N VAL A 119 -6.33 8.76 11.23
CA VAL A 119 -7.79 8.95 11.15
C VAL A 119 -8.15 10.25 10.45
N ARG A 120 -7.59 11.39 10.90
CA ARG A 120 -7.88 12.72 10.35
C ARG A 120 -7.48 12.82 8.89
N LEU A 121 -6.28 12.34 8.58
CA LEU A 121 -5.79 12.24 7.21
C LEU A 121 -6.75 11.44 6.33
N SER A 122 -7.19 10.28 6.79
CA SER A 122 -8.09 9.41 6.01
C SER A 122 -9.43 10.07 5.73
N VAL A 123 -10.02 10.71 6.74
CA VAL A 123 -11.27 11.48 6.60
C VAL A 123 -11.09 12.64 5.63
N LYS A 124 -10.01 13.42 5.76
CA LYS A 124 -9.68 14.52 4.86
C LYS A 124 -9.51 14.04 3.42
N MET A 125 -8.74 12.98 3.21
CA MET A 125 -8.53 12.41 1.88
C MET A 125 -9.84 11.94 1.25
N VAL A 126 -10.66 11.20 1.98
CA VAL A 126 -11.96 10.74 1.48
C VAL A 126 -12.85 11.93 1.11
N LYS A 127 -12.85 13.02 1.88
CA LYS A 127 -13.57 14.26 1.53
C LYS A 127 -13.11 14.80 0.17
N LEU A 128 -11.80 14.90 -0.08
CA LEU A 128 -11.26 15.34 -1.37
C LEU A 128 -11.66 14.42 -2.53
N LEU A 129 -11.68 13.11 -2.29
CA LEU A 129 -12.12 12.14 -3.30
C LEU A 129 -13.63 12.25 -3.59
N ARG A 130 -14.46 12.52 -2.59
CA ARG A 130 -15.90 12.78 -2.76
C ARG A 130 -16.15 14.04 -3.59
N GLU A 131 -15.42 15.14 -3.33
CA GLU A 131 -15.46 16.36 -4.15
C GLU A 131 -15.07 16.08 -5.61
N ALA A 132 -14.06 15.23 -5.83
CA ALA A 132 -13.66 14.81 -7.17
C ALA A 132 -14.75 14.00 -7.89
N LEU A 133 -15.45 13.11 -7.16
CA LEU A 133 -16.61 12.39 -7.70
C LEU A 133 -17.73 13.34 -8.14
N GLU A 134 -18.11 14.28 -7.27
CA GLU A 134 -19.14 15.28 -7.55
C GLU A 134 -18.78 16.17 -8.74
N SER A 135 -17.50 16.55 -8.89
CA SER A 135 -17.04 17.39 -10.01
C SER A 135 -17.25 16.76 -11.38
N VAL A 136 -17.38 15.45 -11.44
CA VAL A 136 -17.69 14.71 -12.67
C VAL A 136 -19.12 14.14 -12.65
N GLY A 137 -19.99 14.59 -11.73
CA GLY A 137 -21.38 14.15 -11.62
C GLY A 137 -21.53 12.68 -11.21
N ALA A 138 -20.56 12.13 -10.47
CA ALA A 138 -20.67 10.81 -9.85
C ALA A 138 -21.17 10.95 -8.39
N PRO A 139 -21.89 9.94 -7.86
CA PRO A 139 -22.34 9.99 -6.47
C PRO A 139 -21.16 10.04 -5.51
N ALA A 140 -21.14 11.01 -4.58
CA ALA A 140 -20.10 11.12 -3.56
C ALA A 140 -20.02 9.89 -2.65
N ASP A 141 -21.14 9.21 -2.42
CA ASP A 141 -21.26 8.06 -1.53
C ASP A 141 -20.59 6.78 -2.08
N LEU A 142 -20.04 6.82 -3.28
CA LEU A 142 -19.18 5.72 -3.76
C LEU A 142 -17.91 5.55 -2.95
N ILE A 143 -17.43 6.60 -2.26
CA ILE A 143 -16.30 6.53 -1.35
C ILE A 143 -16.71 7.11 0.00
N GLN A 144 -16.62 6.31 1.05
CA GLN A 144 -16.95 6.70 2.40
C GLN A 144 -15.81 6.36 3.37
N CYS A 145 -15.82 6.98 4.54
CA CYS A 145 -14.85 6.72 5.61
C CYS A 145 -15.57 6.64 6.94
N ILE A 146 -15.17 5.72 7.81
CA ILE A 146 -15.57 5.76 9.22
C ILE A 146 -15.02 7.06 9.81
N SER A 147 -15.92 7.92 10.32
CA SER A 147 -15.56 9.23 10.86
C SER A 147 -14.67 9.13 12.10
N GLU A 148 -14.02 10.25 12.46
CA GLU A 148 -13.13 10.33 13.62
C GLU A 148 -13.82 9.90 14.91
N GLU A 149 -15.09 10.30 15.10
CA GLU A 149 -15.91 9.97 16.27
C GLU A 149 -16.13 8.45 16.43
N TYR A 150 -16.27 7.71 15.31
CA TYR A 150 -16.61 6.28 15.30
C TYR A 150 -15.43 5.39 14.95
N ALA A 151 -14.23 5.94 14.74
CA ALA A 151 -13.04 5.18 14.37
C ALA A 151 -12.58 4.27 15.52
N SER A 152 -13.12 3.06 15.56
CA SER A 152 -12.86 2.06 16.59
C SER A 152 -12.62 0.68 15.99
N ARG A 153 -12.18 -0.25 16.83
CA ARG A 153 -12.02 -1.66 16.43
C ARG A 153 -13.38 -2.29 16.17
N GLU A 154 -14.36 -1.94 16.96
CA GLU A 154 -15.75 -2.41 16.88
C GLU A 154 -16.38 -1.98 15.56
N ALA A 155 -16.28 -0.70 15.21
CA ALA A 155 -16.77 -0.18 13.93
C ALA A 155 -16.07 -0.84 12.73
N THR A 156 -14.75 -1.07 12.82
CA THR A 156 -14.00 -1.79 11.80
C THR A 156 -14.50 -3.24 11.63
N ASN A 157 -14.72 -3.95 12.74
CA ASN A 157 -15.25 -5.32 12.71
C ASN A 157 -16.68 -5.36 12.15
N LEU A 158 -17.53 -4.42 12.56
CA LEU A 158 -18.89 -4.28 12.03
C LEU A 158 -18.87 -4.05 10.51
N MET A 159 -18.02 -3.13 10.02
CA MET A 159 -17.84 -2.91 8.60
C MET A 159 -17.45 -4.23 7.89
N MET A 160 -16.43 -4.93 8.37
CA MET A 160 -15.96 -6.18 7.75
C MET A 160 -17.05 -7.27 7.72
N SER A 161 -17.94 -7.32 8.68
CA SER A 161 -19.04 -8.32 8.72
C SER A 161 -20.26 -7.92 7.89
N THR A 162 -20.44 -6.63 7.57
CA THR A 162 -21.61 -6.12 6.85
C THR A 162 -21.36 -5.84 5.38
N CYS A 163 -20.13 -5.44 4.99
CA CYS A 163 -19.75 -5.23 3.59
C CYS A 163 -19.84 -6.53 2.77
N ASP A 164 -19.90 -6.40 1.45
CA ASP A 164 -19.97 -7.55 0.54
C ASP A 164 -18.61 -8.24 0.37
N ALA A 165 -17.51 -7.50 0.46
CA ALA A 165 -16.16 -8.03 0.51
C ALA A 165 -15.24 -7.10 1.31
N CYS A 166 -14.06 -7.62 1.71
CA CYS A 166 -13.08 -6.88 2.51
C CYS A 166 -11.70 -6.87 1.85
N ILE A 167 -11.02 -5.73 1.93
CA ILE A 167 -9.57 -5.61 1.68
C ILE A 167 -8.93 -5.13 2.97
N SER A 168 -8.05 -5.94 3.56
CA SER A 168 -7.41 -5.61 4.83
C SER A 168 -5.91 -5.56 4.70
N THR A 169 -5.31 -4.38 4.83
CA THR A 169 -3.86 -4.20 4.86
C THR A 169 -3.42 -3.88 6.29
N GLY A 170 -2.56 -4.73 6.87
CA GLY A 170 -2.10 -4.51 8.23
C GLY A 170 -1.43 -5.71 8.87
N GLY A 171 -1.24 -5.69 10.18
CA GLY A 171 -0.64 -6.80 10.92
C GLY A 171 -1.52 -8.06 10.94
N ALA A 172 -0.90 -9.21 11.29
CA ALA A 172 -1.53 -10.53 11.24
C ALA A 172 -2.91 -10.60 11.91
N GLY A 173 -3.11 -9.90 13.04
CA GLY A 173 -4.39 -9.90 13.74
C GLY A 173 -5.53 -9.26 12.94
N ARG A 174 -5.26 -8.21 12.17
CA ARG A 174 -6.27 -7.54 11.30
C ARG A 174 -6.60 -8.41 10.09
N VAL A 175 -5.58 -8.99 9.47
CA VAL A 175 -5.76 -9.90 8.33
C VAL A 175 -6.57 -11.14 8.76
N LYS A 176 -6.25 -11.72 9.92
CA LYS A 176 -7.03 -12.83 10.49
C LYS A 176 -8.48 -12.42 10.74
N ALA A 177 -8.73 -11.22 11.28
CA ALA A 177 -10.09 -10.74 11.50
C ALA A 177 -10.88 -10.60 10.20
N ALA A 178 -10.24 -10.10 9.11
CA ALA A 178 -10.88 -10.01 7.79
C ALA A 178 -11.25 -11.39 7.24
N TYR A 179 -10.35 -12.35 7.27
CA TYR A 179 -10.65 -13.73 6.83
C TYR A 179 -11.70 -14.44 7.72
N SER A 180 -11.85 -14.00 8.97
CA SER A 180 -12.84 -14.55 9.90
C SER A 180 -14.16 -13.78 9.89
N SER A 181 -14.34 -12.79 9.03
CA SER A 181 -15.56 -11.96 8.96
C SER A 181 -16.77 -12.66 8.35
N GLY A 182 -16.56 -13.82 7.71
CA GLY A 182 -17.60 -14.52 6.96
C GLY A 182 -17.86 -13.95 5.57
N LYS A 183 -17.04 -12.99 5.11
CA LYS A 183 -17.12 -12.36 3.80
C LYS A 183 -15.89 -12.71 2.95
N PRO A 184 -15.99 -12.65 1.62
CA PRO A 184 -14.80 -12.67 0.76
C PRO A 184 -13.80 -11.61 1.23
N ALA A 185 -12.55 -12.02 1.46
CA ALA A 185 -11.53 -11.12 2.00
C ALA A 185 -10.20 -11.27 1.28
N PHE A 186 -9.55 -10.12 1.04
CA PHE A 186 -8.19 -10.01 0.52
C PHE A 186 -7.30 -9.43 1.61
N GLY A 187 -6.49 -10.28 2.23
CA GLY A 187 -5.61 -9.89 3.32
C GLY A 187 -4.19 -9.62 2.84
N VAL A 188 -3.65 -8.44 3.15
CA VAL A 188 -2.26 -8.07 2.93
C VAL A 188 -1.58 -7.93 4.29
N GLY A 189 -0.81 -8.95 4.65
CA GLY A 189 -0.14 -9.06 5.94
C GLY A 189 1.24 -8.39 5.97
N GLN A 190 2.01 -8.78 6.97
CA GLN A 190 3.40 -8.36 7.10
C GLN A 190 4.24 -8.98 5.98
N GLY A 191 5.05 -8.17 5.32
CA GLY A 191 6.02 -8.62 4.34
C GLY A 191 7.36 -9.01 4.97
N ASN A 192 8.05 -9.94 4.34
CA ASN A 192 9.47 -10.22 4.54
C ASN A 192 10.06 -10.50 3.14
N VAL A 193 10.46 -9.43 2.47
CA VAL A 193 10.92 -9.51 1.08
C VAL A 193 12.27 -10.19 1.02
N GLN A 194 12.32 -11.29 0.29
CA GLN A 194 13.52 -12.08 0.04
C GLN A 194 14.07 -11.74 -1.35
N GLU A 195 15.32 -11.34 -1.43
CA GLU A 195 16.05 -11.18 -2.67
C GLU A 195 16.97 -12.38 -2.87
N ILE A 196 16.98 -12.92 -4.07
CA ILE A 196 17.87 -14.03 -4.44
C ILE A 196 18.78 -13.53 -5.56
N VAL A 197 20.08 -13.52 -5.30
CA VAL A 197 21.11 -13.11 -6.27
C VAL A 197 21.75 -14.34 -6.86
N ASP A 198 21.59 -14.54 -8.17
CA ASP A 198 22.16 -15.67 -8.90
C ASP A 198 23.68 -15.52 -9.09
N LEU A 199 24.40 -16.64 -9.06
CA LEU A 199 25.86 -16.69 -9.25
C LEU A 199 26.28 -16.33 -10.67
N GLY A 200 25.40 -16.52 -11.65
CA GLY A 200 25.72 -16.35 -13.08
C GLY A 200 25.64 -14.92 -13.61
N ILE A 201 25.37 -13.94 -12.79
CA ILE A 201 25.26 -12.53 -13.23
C ILE A 201 26.63 -11.85 -13.35
N SER A 202 26.74 -10.84 -14.22
CA SER A 202 27.96 -10.04 -14.37
C SER A 202 28.21 -9.14 -13.16
N ASP A 203 29.45 -8.68 -12.98
CA ASP A 203 29.81 -7.72 -11.90
C ASP A 203 29.00 -6.42 -12.01
N ALA A 204 28.80 -5.90 -13.21
CA ALA A 204 27.99 -4.70 -13.42
C ALA A 204 26.51 -4.91 -13.02
N GLU A 205 25.96 -6.11 -13.25
CA GLU A 205 24.61 -6.43 -12.80
C GLU A 205 24.56 -6.64 -11.29
N LEU A 206 25.57 -7.24 -10.68
CA LEU A 206 25.70 -7.40 -9.26
C LEU A 206 25.72 -6.03 -8.54
N GLU A 207 26.52 -5.08 -9.04
CA GLU A 207 26.58 -3.71 -8.54
C GLU A 207 25.22 -3.03 -8.68
N ARG A 208 24.58 -3.14 -9.85
CA ARG A 208 23.25 -2.57 -10.09
C ARG A 208 22.21 -3.12 -9.12
N GLN A 209 22.20 -4.41 -8.86
CA GLN A 209 21.26 -5.02 -7.92
C GLN A 209 21.53 -4.59 -6.47
N ALA A 210 22.79 -4.48 -6.05
CA ALA A 210 23.16 -3.96 -4.74
C ALA A 210 22.68 -2.50 -4.55
N THR A 211 22.87 -1.66 -5.58
CA THR A 211 22.37 -0.28 -5.62
C THR A 211 20.86 -0.22 -5.44
N LEU A 212 20.12 -1.06 -6.19
CA LEU A 212 18.66 -1.11 -6.10
C LEU A 212 18.18 -1.61 -4.73
N CYS A 213 18.87 -2.61 -4.15
CA CYS A 213 18.56 -3.13 -2.81
C CYS A 213 18.65 -2.01 -1.76
N VAL A 214 19.74 -1.27 -1.76
CA VAL A 214 19.94 -0.12 -0.84
C VAL A 214 18.87 0.95 -1.08
N ALA A 215 18.66 1.35 -2.34
CA ALA A 215 17.67 2.38 -2.69
C ALA A 215 16.25 1.98 -2.28
N HIS A 216 15.85 0.74 -2.51
CA HIS A 216 14.54 0.21 -2.11
C HIS A 216 14.37 0.20 -0.59
N ARG A 217 15.42 -0.21 0.14
CA ARG A 217 15.34 -0.28 1.61
C ARG A 217 15.37 1.09 2.26
N ALA A 218 16.14 2.03 1.72
CA ALA A 218 16.26 3.40 2.23
C ALA A 218 14.99 4.24 1.96
N LYS A 219 14.23 3.91 0.92
CA LYS A 219 13.05 4.68 0.50
C LYS A 219 12.04 4.81 1.64
N ASP A 220 11.57 6.06 1.85
CA ASP A 220 10.60 6.41 2.90
C ASP A 220 11.05 5.88 4.29
N ASN A 221 12.35 5.92 4.57
CA ASN A 221 13.00 5.43 5.78
C ASN A 221 12.67 3.94 6.10
N GLY A 222 12.58 3.11 5.06
CA GLY A 222 12.29 1.68 5.20
C GLY A 222 10.85 1.34 5.60
N VAL A 223 9.92 2.31 5.53
CA VAL A 223 8.51 2.11 5.88
C VAL A 223 7.75 1.21 4.89
N PRO A 224 8.02 1.22 3.57
CA PRO A 224 7.32 0.33 2.64
C PRO A 224 7.54 -1.14 2.97
N CYS A 225 6.44 -1.90 3.06
CA CYS A 225 6.48 -3.34 3.33
C CYS A 225 7.09 -4.16 2.19
N ALA A 226 7.18 -3.60 0.97
CA ALA A 226 7.77 -4.21 -0.22
C ALA A 226 9.28 -3.94 -0.37
N GLY A 227 9.93 -3.25 0.58
CA GLY A 227 11.39 -3.02 0.56
C GLY A 227 12.16 -4.29 0.89
N ALA A 228 13.32 -4.49 0.26
CA ALA A 228 14.23 -5.61 0.52
C ALA A 228 14.54 -5.77 2.01
N GLN A 229 14.47 -6.98 2.53
CA GLN A 229 14.70 -7.27 3.95
C GLN A 229 15.77 -8.35 4.17
N THR A 230 15.83 -9.33 3.30
CA THR A 230 16.79 -10.43 3.36
C THR A 230 17.35 -10.67 1.97
N VAL A 231 18.67 -10.83 1.87
CA VAL A 231 19.34 -11.17 0.63
C VAL A 231 19.98 -12.53 0.75
N HIS A 232 19.67 -13.41 -0.20
CA HIS A 232 20.30 -14.71 -0.37
C HIS A 232 21.31 -14.63 -1.51
N ILE A 233 22.57 -14.76 -1.21
CA ILE A 233 23.66 -14.62 -2.16
C ILE A 233 24.70 -15.74 -1.98
N HIS A 234 25.34 -16.15 -3.06
CA HIS A 234 26.39 -17.14 -3.01
C HIS A 234 27.65 -16.60 -2.27
N ALA A 235 28.28 -17.42 -1.46
CA ALA A 235 29.43 -17.01 -0.64
C ALA A 235 30.58 -16.37 -1.44
N GLN A 236 30.78 -16.80 -2.70
CA GLN A 236 31.82 -16.26 -3.58
C GLN A 236 31.60 -14.78 -3.97
N GLN A 237 30.36 -14.31 -3.95
CA GLN A 237 29.99 -12.94 -4.32
C GLN A 237 29.73 -12.06 -3.09
N LEU A 238 29.73 -12.64 -1.88
CA LEU A 238 29.28 -11.95 -0.67
C LEU A 238 30.12 -10.70 -0.35
N GLU A 239 31.44 -10.78 -0.42
CA GLU A 239 32.31 -9.64 -0.07
C GLU A 239 32.19 -8.52 -1.13
N GLN A 240 32.09 -8.87 -2.40
CA GLN A 240 31.87 -7.91 -3.47
C GLN A 240 30.50 -7.20 -3.31
N TRP A 241 29.45 -7.97 -3.02
CA TRP A 241 28.11 -7.45 -2.72
C TRP A 241 28.13 -6.46 -1.54
N LYS A 242 28.78 -6.82 -0.43
CA LYS A 242 28.92 -5.92 0.72
C LYS A 242 29.63 -4.62 0.34
N GLY A 243 30.70 -4.70 -0.46
CA GLY A 243 31.40 -3.53 -0.98
C GLY A 243 30.49 -2.59 -1.73
N TYR A 244 29.76 -3.11 -2.72
CA TYR A 244 28.81 -2.32 -3.51
C TYR A 244 27.69 -1.72 -2.64
N MET A 245 27.14 -2.46 -1.69
CA MET A 245 26.12 -1.91 -0.78
C MET A 245 26.68 -0.74 0.05
N GLN A 246 27.91 -0.86 0.54
CA GLN A 246 28.56 0.22 1.33
C GLN A 246 28.87 1.44 0.48
N GLU A 247 29.31 1.27 -0.77
CA GLU A 247 29.54 2.37 -1.74
C GLU A 247 28.25 3.16 -2.01
N HIS A 248 27.09 2.48 -1.93
CA HIS A 248 25.77 3.09 -2.13
C HIS A 248 25.07 3.49 -0.83
N GLY A 249 25.79 3.53 0.30
CA GLY A 249 25.32 4.11 1.56
C GLY A 249 24.78 3.14 2.60
N ALA A 250 24.92 1.83 2.41
CA ALA A 250 24.63 0.87 3.46
C ALA A 250 25.77 0.85 4.51
N PHE A 251 25.42 0.66 5.76
CA PHE A 251 26.38 0.47 6.86
C PHE A 251 26.37 -0.98 7.32
N LEU A 252 27.55 -1.62 7.32
CA LEU A 252 27.71 -2.99 7.79
C LEU A 252 27.83 -3.02 9.31
N ILE A 253 26.96 -3.79 9.96
CA ILE A 253 26.99 -4.06 11.40
C ILE A 253 27.27 -5.56 11.55
N ASP A 254 28.49 -5.91 11.90
CA ASP A 254 28.96 -7.29 12.05
C ASP A 254 29.67 -7.57 13.39
N LYS A 255 29.90 -6.53 14.20
CA LYS A 255 30.49 -6.68 15.52
C LYS A 255 29.43 -6.97 16.57
N ASP A 256 29.65 -7.91 17.43
CA ASP A 256 28.74 -8.33 18.51
C ASP A 256 28.27 -7.13 19.37
N GLU A 257 29.17 -6.19 19.66
CA GLU A 257 28.87 -4.99 20.44
C GLU A 257 27.85 -4.08 19.74
N ASP A 258 28.04 -3.84 18.44
CA ASP A 258 27.14 -3.00 17.63
C ASP A 258 25.77 -3.69 17.43
N ILE A 259 25.80 -5.02 17.22
CA ILE A 259 24.57 -5.84 17.13
C ILE A 259 23.79 -5.77 18.45
N ALA A 260 24.48 -5.88 19.59
CA ALA A 260 23.86 -5.79 20.90
C ALA A 260 23.27 -4.39 21.16
N ALA A 261 24.01 -3.33 20.79
CA ALA A 261 23.56 -1.96 20.91
C ALA A 261 22.32 -1.68 20.04
N LEU A 262 22.32 -2.14 18.78
CA LEU A 262 21.16 -2.02 17.89
C LEU A 262 19.96 -2.80 18.44
N ARG A 263 20.18 -4.00 18.93
CA ARG A 263 19.12 -4.82 19.55
C ARG A 263 18.50 -4.12 20.76
N ALA A 264 19.31 -3.53 21.64
CA ALA A 264 18.83 -2.78 22.80
C ALA A 264 18.04 -1.53 22.40
N LEU A 265 18.43 -0.85 21.31
CA LEU A 265 17.69 0.29 20.76
C LEU A 265 16.32 -0.13 20.20
N VAL A 266 16.30 -1.22 19.45
CA VAL A 266 15.08 -1.71 18.76
C VAL A 266 14.14 -2.43 19.73
N PHE A 267 14.68 -3.17 20.70
CA PHE A 267 13.93 -3.95 21.70
C PHE A 267 14.38 -3.59 23.12
N PRO A 268 14.00 -2.41 23.64
CA PRO A 268 14.50 -1.87 24.91
C PRO A 268 14.11 -2.70 26.14
N ASP A 269 13.11 -3.58 26.02
CA ASP A 269 12.69 -4.50 27.07
C ASP A 269 13.49 -5.83 27.08
N GLY A 270 14.47 -5.97 26.19
CA GLY A 270 15.24 -7.20 25.98
C GLY A 270 14.45 -8.35 25.34
N GLY A 271 13.17 -8.12 25.03
CA GLY A 271 12.27 -9.13 24.48
C GLY A 271 11.92 -8.88 23.00
N THR A 272 10.63 -8.79 22.72
CA THR A 272 10.07 -8.65 21.37
C THR A 272 9.25 -7.38 21.16
N LYS A 273 9.16 -6.52 22.17
CA LYS A 273 8.39 -5.27 22.09
C LYS A 273 9.20 -4.20 21.34
N LEU A 274 8.75 -3.91 20.14
CA LEU A 274 9.39 -2.94 19.26
C LEU A 274 9.36 -1.52 19.84
N ASN A 275 10.50 -0.84 19.83
CA ASN A 275 10.59 0.59 20.12
C ASN A 275 9.96 1.40 18.98
N ARG A 276 8.75 1.91 19.20
CA ARG A 276 8.04 2.69 18.18
C ARG A 276 8.71 4.03 17.83
N ALA A 277 9.60 4.53 18.70
CA ALA A 277 10.28 5.80 18.45
C ALA A 277 11.28 5.72 17.28
N VAL A 278 11.79 4.54 16.94
CA VAL A 278 12.77 4.34 15.87
C VAL A 278 12.13 3.86 14.54
N VAL A 279 10.85 3.56 14.54
CA VAL A 279 10.17 3.05 13.33
C VAL A 279 9.99 4.16 12.31
N GLY A 280 10.56 3.99 11.12
CA GLY A 280 10.44 4.95 10.02
C GLY A 280 11.19 6.26 10.24
N LYS A 281 12.29 6.21 11.00
CA LYS A 281 13.17 7.37 11.31
C LYS A 281 14.45 7.33 10.49
#